data_89a5977946c5c1db5d2f809cdf626bee
#
_entry.id   89a5977946c5c1db5d2f809cdf626bee
#
_cell.length_a   1.000
_cell.length_b   1.000
_cell.length_c   1.000
_cell.angle_alpha   90.00
_cell.angle_beta   90.00
_cell.angle_gamma   90.00
#
_symmetry.space_group_name_H-M   'P 1'
#
loop_
_entity.id
_entity.type
_entity.pdbx_description
1 polymer ?
#
loop_
_entity_poly.entity_id
_entity_poly.type
_entity_poly.pdbx_seq_one_letter_code
_entity_poly.pdbx_strand_id
1 'polypeptide(L)'
;MKDNSVRCIGFDCGNSSIRTVVGTYDGENITTEVVHQVPNRAITIRGVNYWDILNIYFEMQNGLKKAYDSYGRIDSVGISTWGIDFGFLGKSGHILGNPLCYRNEFGLRGVESVDKETKKKLFDYSGIQNHPMNSLYQLIGIKQLLPEYYENAVDILFIPDLLNYLFTGEKGTENTIASTSQLLDMRKQDYREELFEIAGIDSSLFHPLIPHGKERGRLLPAIAELLEVESIPFISVPSHDTASAVVSVPAQEDQFIFISSGTWSLIGTELHEPIINDTVYDMSFANEGGASDTITLLKNSAGMHILQNVKREMEQDAGTGYSWDQIVDLSQKAGLSVSLYDPNNTKLFNPVKMIDTITELSGERDISRIIASSYISLACSYREAIENLEKLTGTTFESIHIIGGGSKNAYLNQITADITDKKVIAGPEEATSLGTIAMQILYHDPSQTLSSIRNTIARAVQPRVFSPQGNFSREDIYKRYLENKDYSNSLS
;
A
#
# COMPACT_ATOMS: atom_id res chain seq x y z
N MET A 1 30.98 17.21 -20.93
CA MET A 1 31.10 16.20 -19.86
C MET A 1 30.08 15.11 -20.19
N LYS A 2 30.45 13.83 -20.15
CA LYS A 2 29.44 12.78 -20.29
C LYS A 2 28.51 12.87 -19.10
N ASP A 3 27.22 12.95 -19.34
CA ASP A 3 26.20 12.84 -18.31
C ASP A 3 26.29 11.42 -17.72
N ASN A 4 26.82 11.29 -16.52
CA ASN A 4 27.00 10.03 -15.79
C ASN A 4 25.80 9.73 -14.89
N SER A 5 24.73 10.50 -14.99
CA SER A 5 23.53 10.24 -14.19
C SER A 5 22.86 8.92 -14.58
N VAL A 6 22.29 8.25 -13.60
CA VAL A 6 21.43 7.07 -13.78
C VAL A 6 19.99 7.55 -13.87
N ARG A 7 19.28 7.10 -14.92
CA ARG A 7 17.86 7.42 -15.13
C ARG A 7 17.01 6.17 -15.10
N CYS A 8 16.14 6.09 -14.10
CA CYS A 8 15.27 4.95 -13.87
C CYS A 8 13.81 5.33 -14.08
N ILE A 9 13.02 4.42 -14.63
CA ILE A 9 11.56 4.53 -14.60
C ILE A 9 11.02 3.73 -13.42
N GLY A 10 10.24 4.37 -12.56
CA GLY A 10 9.34 3.73 -11.61
C GLY A 10 7.92 3.74 -12.17
N PHE A 11 7.37 2.58 -12.49
CA PHE A 11 5.94 2.44 -12.69
C PHE A 11 5.25 2.24 -11.34
N ASP A 12 4.35 3.14 -11.02
CA ASP A 12 3.50 3.08 -9.83
C ASP A 12 2.04 2.90 -10.30
N CYS A 13 1.59 1.66 -10.29
CA CYS A 13 0.25 1.29 -10.69
C CYS A 13 -0.62 1.08 -9.44
N GLY A 14 -1.27 2.14 -9.00
CA GLY A 14 -2.20 2.09 -7.87
C GLY A 14 -3.65 1.79 -8.27
N ASN A 15 -4.51 1.59 -7.29
CA ASN A 15 -5.96 1.34 -7.50
C ASN A 15 -6.69 2.47 -8.24
N SER A 16 -6.19 3.69 -8.20
CA SER A 16 -6.86 4.89 -8.74
C SER A 16 -6.09 5.60 -9.84
N SER A 17 -4.81 5.29 -10.02
CA SER A 17 -3.97 5.92 -11.04
C SER A 17 -2.81 5.02 -11.48
N ILE A 18 -2.39 5.19 -12.71
CA ILE A 18 -1.18 4.60 -13.28
C ILE A 18 -0.21 5.76 -13.49
N ARG A 19 0.99 5.68 -12.93
CA ARG A 19 2.01 6.72 -13.02
C ARG A 19 3.29 6.16 -13.61
N THR A 20 3.92 6.96 -14.45
CA THR A 20 5.30 6.75 -14.90
C THR A 20 6.14 7.88 -14.35
N VAL A 21 7.07 7.54 -13.49
CA VAL A 21 7.95 8.51 -12.83
C VAL A 21 9.38 8.24 -13.27
N VAL A 22 10.07 9.28 -13.77
CA VAL A 22 11.50 9.20 -14.05
C VAL A 22 12.26 9.70 -12.85
N GLY A 23 13.15 8.87 -12.33
CA GLY A 23 14.15 9.25 -11.32
C GLY A 23 15.50 9.47 -11.98
N THR A 24 16.16 10.57 -11.64
CA THR A 24 17.53 10.86 -12.05
C THR A 24 18.42 10.94 -10.81
N TYR A 25 19.49 10.13 -10.82
CA TYR A 25 20.51 10.10 -9.77
C TYR A 25 21.86 10.50 -10.35
N ASP A 26 22.49 11.54 -9.79
CA ASP A 26 23.75 12.12 -10.25
C ASP A 26 24.98 11.65 -9.44
N GLY A 27 24.79 10.71 -8.51
CA GLY A 27 25.79 10.22 -7.56
C GLY A 27 25.63 10.82 -6.16
N GLU A 28 24.90 11.90 -6.01
CA GLU A 28 24.67 12.59 -4.73
C GLU A 28 23.20 12.89 -4.45
N ASN A 29 22.44 13.23 -5.49
CA ASN A 29 21.06 13.69 -5.37
C ASN A 29 20.11 12.84 -6.23
N ILE A 30 18.88 12.71 -5.76
CA ILE A 30 17.78 12.09 -6.50
C ILE A 30 16.76 13.16 -6.82
N THR A 31 16.35 13.23 -8.09
CA THR A 31 15.20 14.02 -8.53
C THR A 31 14.18 13.11 -9.18
N THR A 32 12.89 13.44 -9.07
CA THR A 32 11.80 12.67 -9.67
C THR A 32 10.87 13.56 -10.46
N GLU A 33 10.38 13.06 -11.59
CA GLU A 33 9.40 13.75 -12.43
C GLU A 33 8.32 12.77 -12.88
N VAL A 34 7.04 13.14 -12.70
CA VAL A 34 5.90 12.39 -13.25
C VAL A 34 5.73 12.75 -14.72
N VAL A 35 6.12 11.87 -15.62
CA VAL A 35 6.06 12.12 -17.09
C VAL A 35 4.75 11.65 -17.70
N HIS A 36 4.05 10.72 -17.05
CA HIS A 36 2.74 10.23 -17.46
C HIS A 36 1.90 9.84 -16.27
N GLN A 37 0.63 10.23 -16.28
CA GLN A 37 -0.34 9.82 -15.27
C GLN A 37 -1.74 9.75 -15.88
N VAL A 38 -2.43 8.64 -15.63
CA VAL A 38 -3.81 8.42 -16.03
C VAL A 38 -4.62 7.77 -14.90
N PRO A 39 -5.95 7.93 -14.90
CA PRO A 39 -6.80 7.22 -13.94
C PRO A 39 -6.74 5.70 -14.15
N ASN A 40 -6.79 4.95 -13.05
CA ASN A 40 -7.01 3.51 -13.04
C ASN A 40 -8.33 3.20 -12.34
N ARG A 41 -9.07 2.23 -12.85
CA ARG A 41 -10.33 1.77 -12.24
C ARG A 41 -10.66 0.35 -12.68
N ALA A 42 -11.31 -0.38 -11.79
CA ALA A 42 -11.94 -1.64 -12.17
C ALA A 42 -13.18 -1.38 -13.07
N ILE A 43 -13.41 -2.30 -13.99
CA ILE A 43 -14.55 -2.28 -14.92
C ILE A 43 -15.51 -3.39 -14.50
N THR A 44 -16.79 -3.04 -14.29
CA THR A 44 -17.82 -4.01 -13.91
C THR A 44 -18.51 -4.57 -15.16
N ILE A 45 -18.47 -5.89 -15.32
CA ILE A 45 -19.16 -6.60 -16.40
C ILE A 45 -20.00 -7.71 -15.76
N ARG A 46 -21.33 -7.64 -15.94
CA ARG A 46 -22.30 -8.63 -15.39
C ARG A 46 -22.12 -8.90 -13.88
N GLY A 47 -21.82 -7.84 -13.12
CA GLY A 47 -21.67 -7.91 -11.68
C GLY A 47 -20.26 -8.32 -11.19
N VAL A 48 -19.35 -8.65 -12.09
CA VAL A 48 -17.95 -8.96 -11.78
C VAL A 48 -17.05 -7.79 -12.13
N ASN A 49 -16.16 -7.44 -11.23
CA ASN A 49 -15.18 -6.36 -11.40
C ASN A 49 -13.86 -6.92 -11.93
N TYR A 50 -13.33 -6.30 -12.96
CA TYR A 50 -12.08 -6.66 -13.62
C TYR A 50 -11.13 -5.47 -13.64
N TRP A 51 -9.82 -5.72 -13.47
CA TRP A 51 -8.80 -4.75 -13.83
C TRP A 51 -8.57 -4.80 -15.34
N ASP A 52 -8.57 -3.66 -16.00
CA ASP A 52 -8.23 -3.57 -17.43
C ASP A 52 -6.72 -3.64 -17.62
N ILE A 53 -6.17 -4.85 -17.52
CA ILE A 53 -4.71 -5.07 -17.58
C ILE A 53 -4.13 -4.67 -18.95
N LEU A 54 -4.93 -4.75 -20.00
CA LEU A 54 -4.50 -4.34 -21.34
C LEU A 54 -4.33 -2.84 -21.43
N ASN A 55 -5.26 -2.07 -20.84
CA ASN A 55 -5.12 -0.63 -20.73
C ASN A 55 -3.97 -0.22 -19.81
N ILE A 56 -3.79 -0.89 -18.67
CA ILE A 56 -2.65 -0.63 -17.77
C ILE A 56 -1.34 -0.81 -18.54
N TYR A 57 -1.18 -1.93 -19.23
CA TYR A 57 -0.01 -2.24 -20.04
C TYR A 57 0.21 -1.20 -21.16
N PHE A 58 -0.84 -0.80 -21.88
CA PHE A 58 -0.78 0.23 -22.93
C PHE A 58 -0.36 1.59 -22.37
N GLU A 59 -0.89 2.00 -21.23
CA GLU A 59 -0.52 3.28 -20.61
C GLU A 59 0.91 3.27 -20.06
N MET A 60 1.40 2.12 -19.60
CA MET A 60 2.82 1.95 -19.26
C MET A 60 3.73 2.09 -20.47
N GLN A 61 3.35 1.54 -21.63
CA GLN A 61 4.08 1.75 -22.90
C GLN A 61 4.11 3.23 -23.29
N ASN A 62 2.97 3.92 -23.20
CA ASN A 62 2.90 5.36 -23.46
C ASN A 62 3.82 6.15 -22.51
N GLY A 63 3.84 5.78 -21.24
CA GLY A 63 4.71 6.39 -20.24
C GLY A 63 6.20 6.15 -20.53
N LEU A 64 6.57 4.91 -20.89
CA LEU A 64 7.94 4.56 -21.28
C LEU A 64 8.40 5.37 -22.49
N LYS A 65 7.57 5.46 -23.53
CA LYS A 65 7.88 6.24 -24.74
C LYS A 65 8.07 7.71 -24.40
N LYS A 66 7.17 8.31 -23.63
CA LYS A 66 7.29 9.71 -23.19
C LYS A 66 8.56 9.97 -22.39
N ALA A 67 8.91 9.05 -21.48
CA ALA A 67 10.15 9.15 -20.72
C ALA A 67 11.37 9.09 -21.62
N TYR A 68 11.41 8.14 -22.56
CA TYR A 68 12.51 8.00 -23.51
C TYR A 68 12.65 9.22 -24.43
N ASP A 69 11.55 9.75 -24.96
CA ASP A 69 11.55 10.94 -25.81
C ASP A 69 12.03 12.20 -25.07
N SER A 70 11.70 12.30 -23.77
CA SER A 70 12.09 13.45 -22.96
C SER A 70 13.56 13.41 -22.52
N TYR A 71 14.09 12.22 -22.24
CA TYR A 71 15.41 12.06 -21.62
C TYR A 71 16.46 11.42 -22.55
N GLY A 72 16.04 10.83 -23.68
CA GLY A 72 16.91 10.20 -24.69
C GLY A 72 17.60 8.91 -24.23
N ARG A 73 17.56 8.59 -22.93
CA ARG A 73 18.15 7.38 -22.35
C ARG A 73 17.44 7.03 -21.05
N ILE A 74 17.10 5.76 -20.90
CA ILE A 74 16.59 5.14 -19.67
C ILE A 74 17.47 3.94 -19.36
N ASP A 75 18.00 3.87 -18.13
CA ASP A 75 18.95 2.85 -17.73
C ASP A 75 18.26 1.59 -17.18
N SER A 76 17.09 1.75 -16.55
CA SER A 76 16.28 0.63 -16.08
C SER A 76 14.83 0.99 -15.79
N VAL A 77 14.02 -0.05 -15.59
CA VAL A 77 12.59 0.03 -15.24
C VAL A 77 12.33 -0.83 -14.00
N GLY A 78 11.53 -0.32 -13.05
CA GLY A 78 10.96 -1.06 -11.93
C GLY A 78 9.44 -0.91 -11.92
N ILE A 79 8.73 -1.94 -11.48
CA ILE A 79 7.26 -1.97 -11.42
C ILE A 79 6.80 -2.21 -10.00
N SER A 80 5.93 -1.35 -9.48
CA SER A 80 5.18 -1.56 -8.25
C SER A 80 3.69 -1.40 -8.49
N THR A 81 2.90 -2.22 -7.79
CA THR A 81 1.44 -2.22 -7.89
C THR A 81 0.79 -2.44 -6.52
N TRP A 82 -0.53 -2.34 -6.47
CA TRP A 82 -1.29 -2.82 -5.32
C TRP A 82 -1.09 -4.32 -5.11
N GLY A 83 -1.25 -4.79 -3.88
CA GLY A 83 -1.10 -6.19 -3.48
C GLY A 83 -2.25 -7.10 -3.90
N ILE A 84 -2.14 -8.39 -3.57
CA ILE A 84 -3.21 -9.40 -3.50
C ILE A 84 -3.84 -9.86 -4.82
N ASP A 85 -3.85 -9.08 -5.89
CA ASP A 85 -4.46 -9.46 -7.17
C ASP A 85 -3.45 -10.14 -8.11
N PHE A 86 -3.98 -10.96 -8.99
CA PHE A 86 -3.20 -11.80 -9.90
C PHE A 86 -3.96 -12.06 -11.20
N GLY A 87 -3.22 -12.51 -12.21
CA GLY A 87 -3.77 -12.97 -13.48
C GLY A 87 -3.43 -14.42 -13.77
N PHE A 88 -4.24 -15.05 -14.61
CA PHE A 88 -4.07 -16.44 -15.06
C PHE A 88 -3.50 -16.48 -16.47
N LEU A 89 -2.50 -17.34 -16.69
CA LEU A 89 -1.99 -17.65 -18.01
C LEU A 89 -2.39 -19.08 -18.42
N GLY A 90 -2.74 -19.21 -19.70
CA GLY A 90 -3.03 -20.50 -20.31
C GLY A 90 -1.77 -21.14 -20.92
N LYS A 91 -1.90 -22.36 -21.44
CA LYS A 91 -0.81 -23.17 -22.02
C LYS A 91 0.00 -22.47 -23.14
N SER A 92 -0.61 -21.51 -23.81
CA SER A 92 0.06 -20.72 -24.86
C SER A 92 0.87 -19.54 -24.33
N GLY A 93 0.88 -19.31 -23.00
CA GLY A 93 1.51 -18.15 -22.37
C GLY A 93 0.68 -16.86 -22.47
N HIS A 94 -0.56 -16.93 -22.99
CA HIS A 94 -1.44 -15.77 -23.06
C HIS A 94 -2.34 -15.68 -21.80
N ILE A 95 -2.73 -14.45 -21.44
CA ILE A 95 -3.70 -14.22 -20.38
C ILE A 95 -5.05 -14.87 -20.70
N LEU A 96 -5.66 -15.52 -19.73
CA LEU A 96 -6.99 -16.15 -19.86
C LEU A 96 -8.16 -15.15 -19.75
N GLY A 97 -7.85 -13.90 -19.53
CA GLY A 97 -8.78 -12.78 -19.38
C GLY A 97 -8.19 -11.69 -18.52
N ASN A 98 -8.92 -10.61 -18.35
CA ASN A 98 -8.53 -9.56 -17.44
C ASN A 98 -8.51 -10.07 -15.99
N PRO A 99 -7.52 -9.69 -15.15
CA PRO A 99 -7.47 -10.04 -13.74
C PRO A 99 -8.75 -9.63 -12.99
N LEU A 100 -9.20 -10.51 -12.11
CA LEU A 100 -10.34 -10.25 -11.24
C LEU A 100 -9.93 -9.28 -10.14
N CYS A 101 -10.80 -8.32 -9.81
CA CYS A 101 -10.52 -7.33 -8.77
C CYS A 101 -10.83 -7.92 -7.38
N TYR A 102 -9.97 -7.70 -6.40
CA TYR A 102 -10.14 -8.13 -5.01
C TYR A 102 -11.45 -7.67 -4.34
N ARG A 103 -12.14 -6.69 -4.93
CA ARG A 103 -13.43 -6.17 -4.44
C ARG A 103 -14.62 -7.03 -4.84
N ASN A 104 -14.40 -8.11 -5.58
CA ASN A 104 -15.42 -9.10 -5.85
C ASN A 104 -15.73 -9.94 -4.60
N GLU A 105 -16.85 -10.64 -4.64
CA GLU A 105 -17.28 -11.53 -3.55
C GLU A 105 -16.49 -12.84 -3.42
N PHE A 106 -15.57 -13.13 -4.36
CA PHE A 106 -14.79 -14.39 -4.34
C PHE A 106 -14.05 -14.59 -3.04
N GLY A 107 -13.36 -13.57 -2.57
CA GLY A 107 -12.63 -13.64 -1.30
C GLY A 107 -13.54 -13.82 -0.08
N LEU A 108 -14.72 -13.21 -0.06
CA LEU A 108 -15.72 -13.44 1.00
C LEU A 108 -16.15 -14.89 1.02
N ARG A 109 -16.47 -15.47 -0.14
CA ARG A 109 -16.79 -16.91 -0.29
C ARG A 109 -15.66 -17.79 0.19
N GLY A 110 -14.41 -17.44 -0.16
CA GLY A 110 -13.22 -18.14 0.33
C GLY A 110 -13.13 -18.12 1.86
N VAL A 111 -13.28 -16.96 2.48
CA VAL A 111 -13.25 -16.82 3.95
C VAL A 111 -14.39 -17.58 4.62
N GLU A 112 -15.61 -17.52 4.09
CA GLU A 112 -16.78 -18.22 4.63
C GLU A 112 -16.61 -19.76 4.58
N SER A 113 -15.88 -20.29 3.58
CA SER A 113 -15.64 -21.73 3.43
C SER A 113 -14.59 -22.30 4.38
N VAL A 114 -13.84 -21.42 5.09
CA VAL A 114 -12.78 -21.83 6.01
C VAL A 114 -13.24 -21.59 7.46
N ASP A 115 -13.16 -22.63 8.31
CA ASP A 115 -13.54 -22.56 9.72
C ASP A 115 -12.54 -21.73 10.55
N LYS A 116 -12.93 -21.39 11.78
CA LYS A 116 -12.14 -20.52 12.67
C LYS A 116 -10.79 -21.14 13.07
N GLU A 117 -10.73 -22.44 13.31
CA GLU A 117 -9.50 -23.14 13.70
C GLU A 117 -8.51 -23.13 12.54
N THR A 118 -8.97 -23.44 11.34
CA THR A 118 -8.17 -23.38 10.13
C THR A 118 -7.68 -21.96 9.83
N LYS A 119 -8.51 -20.92 10.02
CA LYS A 119 -8.07 -19.52 9.91
C LYS A 119 -6.94 -19.18 10.87
N LYS A 120 -7.01 -19.64 12.13
CA LYS A 120 -5.92 -19.44 13.09
C LYS A 120 -4.64 -20.15 12.63
N LYS A 121 -4.78 -21.38 12.12
CA LYS A 121 -3.66 -22.16 11.59
C LYS A 121 -3.02 -21.48 10.36
N LEU A 122 -3.83 -20.91 9.45
CA LEU A 122 -3.34 -20.14 8.31
C LEU A 122 -2.50 -18.94 8.77
N PHE A 123 -2.95 -18.21 9.79
CA PHE A 123 -2.15 -17.14 10.39
C PHE A 123 -0.86 -17.66 11.03
N ASP A 124 -0.93 -18.71 11.83
CA ASP A 124 0.24 -19.28 12.52
C ASP A 124 1.32 -19.76 11.53
N TYR A 125 0.91 -20.20 10.35
CA TYR A 125 1.82 -20.64 9.30
C TYR A 125 2.37 -19.47 8.49
N SER A 126 1.54 -18.52 8.10
CA SER A 126 1.92 -17.42 7.22
C SER A 126 2.42 -16.18 7.94
N GLY A 127 1.88 -15.85 9.12
CA GLY A 127 2.07 -14.55 9.77
C GLY A 127 1.21 -13.42 9.18
N ILE A 128 0.33 -13.73 8.22
CA ILE A 128 -0.55 -12.77 7.53
C ILE A 128 -1.97 -12.91 8.07
N GLN A 129 -2.62 -11.78 8.35
CA GLN A 129 -4.01 -11.74 8.82
C GLN A 129 -4.98 -12.30 7.79
N ASN A 130 -6.02 -12.97 8.30
CA ASN A 130 -7.09 -13.49 7.45
C ASN A 130 -7.99 -12.36 6.97
N HIS A 131 -7.87 -12.02 5.71
CA HIS A 131 -8.70 -10.99 5.09
C HIS A 131 -9.29 -11.50 3.77
N PRO A 132 -10.56 -11.20 3.46
CA PRO A 132 -11.18 -11.63 2.21
C PRO A 132 -10.41 -11.21 0.96
N MET A 133 -9.65 -10.12 1.04
CA MET A 133 -8.87 -9.64 -0.09
C MET A 133 -7.63 -10.51 -0.39
N ASN A 134 -7.11 -11.30 0.57
CA ASN A 134 -5.90 -12.08 0.35
C ASN A 134 -6.08 -13.06 -0.82
N SER A 135 -5.04 -13.23 -1.62
CA SER A 135 -5.06 -14.07 -2.82
C SER A 135 -5.49 -15.51 -2.53
N LEU A 136 -5.07 -16.06 -1.37
CA LEU A 136 -5.50 -17.38 -0.90
C LEU A 136 -7.02 -17.50 -0.89
N TYR A 137 -7.73 -16.58 -0.28
CA TYR A 137 -9.20 -16.63 -0.21
C TYR A 137 -9.87 -16.31 -1.53
N GLN A 138 -9.30 -15.38 -2.31
CA GLN A 138 -9.78 -15.13 -3.67
C GLN A 138 -9.70 -16.40 -4.53
N LEU A 139 -8.59 -17.13 -4.50
CA LEU A 139 -8.39 -18.37 -5.25
C LEU A 139 -9.37 -19.46 -4.85
N ILE A 140 -9.63 -19.64 -3.55
CA ILE A 140 -10.65 -20.57 -3.05
C ILE A 140 -12.03 -20.22 -3.65
N GLY A 141 -12.43 -18.96 -3.61
CA GLY A 141 -13.73 -18.52 -4.13
C GLY A 141 -13.81 -18.56 -5.66
N ILE A 142 -12.74 -18.19 -6.37
CA ILE A 142 -12.68 -18.28 -7.84
C ILE A 142 -12.82 -19.75 -8.28
N LYS A 143 -12.14 -20.67 -7.63
CA LYS A 143 -12.24 -22.10 -7.91
C LYS A 143 -13.66 -22.64 -7.73
N GLN A 144 -14.43 -22.08 -6.80
CA GLN A 144 -15.83 -22.47 -6.55
C GLN A 144 -16.81 -21.84 -7.54
N LEU A 145 -16.63 -20.56 -7.90
CA LEU A 145 -17.61 -19.77 -8.63
C LEU A 145 -17.30 -19.60 -10.11
N LEU A 146 -16.02 -19.64 -10.49
CA LEU A 146 -15.51 -19.49 -11.86
C LEU A 146 -14.40 -20.53 -12.13
N PRO A 147 -14.69 -21.85 -11.99
CA PRO A 147 -13.68 -22.92 -12.07
C PRO A 147 -12.90 -22.91 -13.39
N GLU A 148 -13.51 -22.43 -14.48
CA GLU A 148 -12.88 -22.37 -15.80
C GLU A 148 -11.61 -21.50 -15.84
N TYR A 149 -11.47 -20.48 -15.00
CA TYR A 149 -10.24 -19.71 -14.88
C TYR A 149 -9.12 -20.57 -14.31
N TYR A 150 -9.41 -21.28 -13.21
CA TYR A 150 -8.43 -22.09 -12.51
C TYR A 150 -8.06 -23.36 -13.30
N GLU A 151 -9.04 -24.05 -13.88
CA GLU A 151 -8.84 -25.32 -14.62
C GLU A 151 -8.05 -25.16 -15.91
N ASN A 152 -8.07 -23.96 -16.53
CA ASN A 152 -7.33 -23.66 -17.75
C ASN A 152 -6.00 -22.96 -17.49
N ALA A 153 -5.71 -22.56 -16.24
CA ALA A 153 -4.46 -21.93 -15.87
C ALA A 153 -3.29 -22.94 -15.86
N VAL A 154 -2.15 -22.49 -16.29
CA VAL A 154 -0.85 -23.17 -16.10
C VAL A 154 0.12 -22.33 -15.30
N ASP A 155 -0.14 -21.02 -15.19
CA ASP A 155 0.62 -20.09 -14.37
C ASP A 155 -0.34 -19.08 -13.72
N ILE A 156 -0.01 -18.67 -12.50
CA ILE A 156 -0.59 -17.55 -11.79
C ILE A 156 0.53 -16.53 -11.54
N LEU A 157 0.34 -15.28 -11.99
CA LEU A 157 1.27 -14.18 -11.78
C LEU A 157 0.56 -13.04 -11.06
N PHE A 158 1.16 -12.53 -9.98
CA PHE A 158 0.68 -11.29 -9.35
C PHE A 158 0.78 -10.12 -10.32
N ILE A 159 0.00 -9.08 -10.12
CA ILE A 159 -0.12 -7.99 -11.10
C ILE A 159 1.22 -7.42 -11.55
N PRO A 160 2.19 -7.08 -10.68
CA PRO A 160 3.48 -6.55 -11.14
C PRO A 160 4.31 -7.59 -11.89
N ASP A 161 4.20 -8.87 -11.51
CA ASP A 161 4.88 -9.97 -12.18
C ASP A 161 4.28 -10.26 -13.56
N LEU A 162 2.95 -10.17 -13.67
CA LEU A 162 2.24 -10.26 -14.94
C LEU A 162 2.66 -9.12 -15.89
N LEU A 163 2.71 -7.89 -15.40
CA LEU A 163 3.16 -6.73 -16.18
C LEU A 163 4.62 -6.89 -16.60
N ASN A 164 5.50 -7.34 -15.70
CA ASN A 164 6.89 -7.65 -16.05
C ASN A 164 6.96 -8.71 -17.17
N TYR A 165 6.19 -9.79 -17.03
CA TYR A 165 6.10 -10.84 -18.05
C TYR A 165 5.66 -10.28 -19.42
N LEU A 166 4.65 -9.43 -19.45
CA LEU A 166 4.16 -8.82 -20.69
C LEU A 166 5.23 -7.95 -21.38
N PHE A 167 6.11 -7.29 -20.61
CA PHE A 167 7.20 -6.48 -21.16
C PHE A 167 8.44 -7.29 -21.55
N THR A 168 8.75 -8.35 -20.80
CA THR A 168 10.05 -9.04 -20.90
C THR A 168 9.97 -10.49 -21.41
N GLY A 169 8.81 -11.12 -21.28
CA GLY A 169 8.64 -12.55 -21.52
C GLY A 169 9.12 -13.45 -20.36
N GLU A 170 9.72 -12.86 -19.31
CA GLU A 170 10.29 -13.61 -18.18
C GLU A 170 9.27 -13.73 -17.04
N LYS A 171 9.07 -14.97 -16.58
CA LYS A 171 8.21 -15.30 -15.47
C LYS A 171 8.99 -15.35 -14.15
N GLY A 172 8.30 -15.10 -13.06
CA GLY A 172 8.86 -15.18 -11.71
C GLY A 172 7.99 -14.40 -10.75
N THR A 173 8.19 -14.56 -9.45
CA THR A 173 7.38 -13.92 -8.43
C THR A 173 8.25 -13.07 -7.52
N GLU A 174 7.92 -11.82 -7.32
CA GLU A 174 8.66 -10.97 -6.40
C GLU A 174 8.14 -11.18 -4.96
N ASN A 175 9.07 -11.17 -3.99
CA ASN A 175 8.78 -11.57 -2.60
C ASN A 175 7.74 -10.68 -1.90
N THR A 176 7.83 -9.35 -2.03
CA THR A 176 6.93 -8.45 -1.30
C THR A 176 5.49 -8.56 -1.78
N ILE A 177 5.27 -8.69 -3.09
CA ILE A 177 3.93 -8.90 -3.63
C ILE A 177 3.38 -10.29 -3.24
N ALA A 178 4.23 -11.33 -3.30
CA ALA A 178 3.85 -12.68 -2.90
C ALA A 178 3.44 -12.74 -1.43
N SER A 179 4.10 -11.98 -0.55
CA SER A 179 3.80 -11.95 0.88
C SER A 179 2.37 -11.52 1.19
N THR A 180 1.77 -10.67 0.33
CA THR A 180 0.38 -10.22 0.51
C THR A 180 -0.65 -11.33 0.28
N SER A 181 -0.24 -12.43 -0.34
CA SER A 181 -1.14 -13.51 -0.77
C SER A 181 -1.64 -14.41 0.37
N GLN A 182 -0.93 -14.47 1.50
CA GLN A 182 -1.09 -15.46 2.57
C GLN A 182 -0.66 -16.89 2.15
N LEU A 183 0.21 -17.02 1.15
CA LEU A 183 0.75 -18.31 0.67
C LEU A 183 2.21 -18.56 1.11
N LEU A 184 2.85 -17.59 1.77
CA LEU A 184 4.22 -17.68 2.27
C LEU A 184 4.26 -17.95 3.78
N ASP A 185 5.28 -18.67 4.22
CA ASP A 185 5.75 -18.67 5.62
C ASP A 185 6.73 -17.51 5.80
N MET A 186 6.31 -16.45 6.47
CA MET A 186 7.13 -15.26 6.62
C MET A 186 8.38 -15.44 7.48
N ARG A 187 8.49 -16.54 8.25
CA ARG A 187 9.74 -16.91 8.94
C ARG A 187 10.83 -17.38 7.98
N LYS A 188 10.42 -17.94 6.84
CA LYS A 188 11.32 -18.44 5.79
C LYS A 188 11.36 -17.50 4.58
N GLN A 189 10.39 -16.60 4.48
CA GLN A 189 10.15 -15.75 3.33
C GLN A 189 10.06 -16.59 2.03
N ASP A 190 9.36 -17.73 2.11
CA ASP A 190 9.19 -18.66 0.99
C ASP A 190 7.81 -19.31 1.05
N TYR A 191 7.38 -19.88 -0.08
CA TYR A 191 6.13 -20.61 -0.17
C TYR A 191 6.07 -21.75 0.84
N ARG A 192 4.85 -22.00 1.36
CA ARG A 192 4.58 -23.08 2.28
C ARG A 192 3.51 -24.00 1.76
N GLU A 193 3.88 -25.25 1.47
CA GLU A 193 2.99 -26.24 0.82
C GLU A 193 1.70 -26.45 1.61
N GLU A 194 1.76 -26.49 2.96
CA GLU A 194 0.56 -26.69 3.77
C GLU A 194 -0.48 -25.57 3.63
N LEU A 195 -0.08 -24.36 3.21
CA LEU A 195 -1.02 -23.27 2.93
C LEU A 195 -1.77 -23.53 1.62
N PHE A 196 -1.09 -24.07 0.61
CA PHE A 196 -1.68 -24.50 -0.65
C PHE A 196 -2.62 -25.67 -0.46
N GLU A 197 -2.20 -26.68 0.33
CA GLU A 197 -3.02 -27.85 0.65
C GLU A 197 -4.33 -27.46 1.36
N ILE A 198 -4.27 -26.60 2.38
CA ILE A 198 -5.45 -26.09 3.10
C ILE A 198 -6.39 -25.34 2.15
N ALA A 199 -5.84 -24.54 1.25
CA ALA A 199 -6.62 -23.78 0.27
C ALA A 199 -7.10 -24.67 -0.91
N GLY A 200 -6.56 -25.87 -1.07
CA GLY A 200 -6.82 -26.75 -2.21
C GLY A 200 -6.30 -26.16 -3.53
N ILE A 201 -5.19 -25.44 -3.49
CA ILE A 201 -4.55 -24.77 -4.62
C ILE A 201 -3.33 -25.58 -5.04
N ASP A 202 -3.10 -25.69 -6.34
CA ASP A 202 -1.90 -26.32 -6.89
C ASP A 202 -0.72 -25.35 -6.84
N SER A 203 0.27 -25.64 -6.01
CA SER A 203 1.47 -24.81 -5.84
C SER A 203 2.31 -24.72 -7.12
N SER A 204 2.21 -25.69 -8.04
CA SER A 204 2.92 -25.69 -9.31
C SER A 204 2.50 -24.56 -10.26
N LEU A 205 1.38 -23.88 -10.01
CA LEU A 205 0.94 -22.71 -10.75
C LEU A 205 1.74 -21.44 -10.42
N PHE A 206 2.55 -21.46 -9.35
CA PHE A 206 3.32 -20.32 -8.88
C PHE A 206 4.81 -20.47 -9.22
N HIS A 207 5.48 -19.35 -9.43
CA HIS A 207 6.88 -19.32 -9.81
C HIS A 207 7.80 -19.10 -8.60
N PRO A 208 9.07 -19.53 -8.68
CA PRO A 208 10.05 -19.27 -7.63
C PRO A 208 10.17 -17.77 -7.32
N LEU A 209 10.46 -17.45 -6.05
CA LEU A 209 10.64 -16.08 -5.61
C LEU A 209 11.95 -15.50 -6.16
N ILE A 210 11.89 -14.26 -6.59
CA ILE A 210 13.03 -13.52 -7.16
C ILE A 210 13.48 -12.47 -6.13
N PRO A 211 14.77 -12.46 -5.74
CA PRO A 211 15.30 -11.47 -4.82
C PRO A 211 15.36 -10.08 -5.47
N HIS A 212 15.30 -9.04 -4.63
CA HIS A 212 15.45 -7.65 -5.06
C HIS A 212 16.83 -7.36 -5.66
N GLY A 213 16.93 -6.30 -6.47
CA GLY A 213 18.18 -5.83 -7.04
C GLY A 213 18.75 -6.78 -8.11
N LYS A 214 17.89 -7.56 -8.78
CA LYS A 214 18.27 -8.43 -9.90
C LYS A 214 17.56 -8.00 -11.17
N GLU A 215 18.22 -8.19 -12.31
CA GLU A 215 17.58 -8.05 -13.63
C GLU A 215 16.55 -9.17 -13.81
N ARG A 216 15.32 -8.79 -14.15
CA ARG A 216 14.16 -9.68 -14.37
C ARG A 216 13.85 -9.86 -15.85
N GLY A 217 14.78 -9.56 -16.69
CA GLY A 217 14.63 -9.59 -18.13
C GLY A 217 14.79 -8.20 -18.76
N ARG A 218 14.70 -8.17 -20.06
CA ARG A 218 14.85 -6.95 -20.85
C ARG A 218 13.62 -6.74 -21.71
N LEU A 219 13.35 -5.47 -22.01
CA LEU A 219 12.28 -5.10 -22.93
C LEU A 219 12.33 -5.95 -24.20
N LEU A 220 11.23 -6.62 -24.53
CA LEU A 220 11.12 -7.47 -25.72
C LEU A 220 11.47 -6.68 -27.00
N PRO A 221 12.22 -7.26 -27.94
CA PRO A 221 12.62 -6.58 -29.18
C PRO A 221 11.44 -6.00 -29.97
N ALA A 222 10.32 -6.71 -30.04
CA ALA A 222 9.12 -6.23 -30.72
C ALA A 222 8.50 -4.99 -30.06
N ILE A 223 8.61 -4.86 -28.74
CA ILE A 223 8.12 -3.68 -28.01
C ILE A 223 9.12 -2.53 -28.17
N ALA A 224 10.42 -2.83 -28.09
CA ALA A 224 11.48 -1.84 -28.29
C ALA A 224 11.38 -1.20 -29.70
N GLU A 225 11.14 -2.02 -30.71
CA GLU A 225 10.91 -1.56 -32.09
C GLU A 225 9.63 -0.73 -32.23
N LEU A 226 8.51 -1.22 -31.64
CA LEU A 226 7.22 -0.51 -31.65
C LEU A 226 7.30 0.88 -31.01
N LEU A 227 8.05 0.99 -29.90
CA LEU A 227 8.20 2.23 -29.15
C LEU A 227 9.39 3.08 -29.61
N GLU A 228 10.19 2.58 -30.57
CA GLU A 228 11.43 3.24 -31.06
C GLU A 228 12.38 3.57 -29.88
N VAL A 229 12.60 2.61 -28.97
CA VAL A 229 13.48 2.73 -27.81
C VAL A 229 14.53 1.61 -27.80
N GLU A 230 15.57 1.77 -27.00
CA GLU A 230 16.58 0.72 -26.81
C GLU A 230 16.03 -0.43 -25.94
N SER A 231 16.76 -1.55 -25.89
CA SER A 231 16.47 -2.66 -24.98
C SER A 231 16.83 -2.25 -23.55
N ILE A 232 15.81 -2.01 -22.71
CA ILE A 232 15.96 -1.54 -21.34
C ILE A 232 15.81 -2.71 -20.37
N PRO A 233 16.68 -2.87 -19.35
CA PRO A 233 16.52 -3.89 -18.33
C PRO A 233 15.40 -3.55 -17.34
N PHE A 234 14.66 -4.57 -16.93
CA PHE A 234 13.67 -4.51 -15.86
C PHE A 234 14.30 -5.10 -14.58
N ILE A 235 14.25 -4.33 -13.51
CA ILE A 235 14.89 -4.66 -12.23
C ILE A 235 13.85 -5.11 -11.21
N SER A 236 14.15 -6.19 -10.49
CA SER A 236 13.36 -6.63 -9.34
C SER A 236 13.46 -5.59 -8.22
N VAL A 237 12.36 -4.94 -7.94
CA VAL A 237 12.17 -3.98 -6.85
C VAL A 237 11.09 -4.52 -5.92
N PRO A 238 10.94 -4.05 -4.67
CA PRO A 238 9.75 -4.34 -3.89
C PRO A 238 8.51 -3.95 -4.69
N SER A 239 7.78 -4.93 -5.20
CA SER A 239 6.72 -4.68 -6.19
C SER A 239 5.34 -4.48 -5.56
N HIS A 240 5.18 -4.74 -4.25
CA HIS A 240 4.07 -4.24 -3.47
C HIS A 240 4.26 -2.74 -3.18
N ASP A 241 3.29 -1.90 -3.53
CA ASP A 241 3.37 -0.44 -3.42
C ASP A 241 3.76 0.04 -2.02
N THR A 242 3.22 -0.59 -0.97
CA THR A 242 3.56 -0.30 0.42
C THR A 242 5.01 -0.65 0.74
N ALA A 243 5.51 -1.80 0.31
CA ALA A 243 6.90 -2.17 0.53
C ALA A 243 7.87 -1.21 -0.17
N SER A 244 7.55 -0.82 -1.42
CA SER A 244 8.27 0.26 -2.11
C SER A 244 8.20 1.59 -1.35
N ALA A 245 7.02 1.96 -0.85
CA ALA A 245 6.88 3.20 -0.09
C ALA A 245 7.75 3.21 1.18
N VAL A 246 7.85 2.07 1.88
CA VAL A 246 8.70 1.92 3.09
C VAL A 246 10.18 2.08 2.77
N VAL A 247 10.65 1.67 1.57
CA VAL A 247 12.03 1.97 1.12
C VAL A 247 12.34 3.44 1.18
N SER A 248 11.38 4.30 0.79
CA SER A 248 11.57 5.75 0.71
C SER A 248 11.43 6.49 2.03
N VAL A 249 11.11 5.81 3.13
CA VAL A 249 11.03 6.45 4.46
C VAL A 249 12.39 7.06 4.80
N PRO A 250 12.46 8.37 5.09
CA PRO A 250 13.72 9.05 5.36
C PRO A 250 14.21 8.83 6.80
N ALA A 251 14.10 7.58 7.28
CA ALA A 251 14.56 7.17 8.61
C ALA A 251 16.09 7.06 8.64
N GLN A 252 16.67 7.49 9.75
CA GLN A 252 18.10 7.35 10.04
C GLN A 252 18.39 6.26 11.07
N GLU A 253 17.37 5.85 11.79
CA GLU A 253 17.34 4.75 12.75
C GLU A 253 16.96 3.44 12.08
N ASP A 254 17.46 2.31 12.61
CA ASP A 254 17.18 0.96 12.09
C ASP A 254 15.72 0.55 12.32
N GLN A 255 15.11 1.02 13.40
CA GLN A 255 13.70 0.79 13.71
C GLN A 255 12.95 2.11 13.76
N PHE A 256 11.92 2.23 12.96
CA PHE A 256 11.11 3.43 12.83
C PHE A 256 9.63 3.06 12.65
N ILE A 257 8.75 3.94 13.05
CA ILE A 257 7.33 3.83 12.70
C ILE A 257 7.05 4.62 11.42
N PHE A 258 6.30 3.99 10.52
CA PHE A 258 5.73 4.68 9.37
C PHE A 258 4.21 4.62 9.38
N ILE A 259 3.61 5.62 8.78
CA ILE A 259 2.20 5.66 8.38
C ILE A 259 2.19 5.95 6.87
N SER A 260 1.94 4.92 6.06
CA SER A 260 1.66 5.11 4.64
C SER A 260 0.22 5.60 4.52
N SER A 261 0.07 6.92 4.41
CA SER A 261 -1.22 7.60 4.49
C SER A 261 -1.75 7.92 3.11
N GLY A 262 -2.81 7.22 2.72
CA GLY A 262 -3.56 7.41 1.49
C GLY A 262 -5.07 7.41 1.76
N THR A 263 -5.82 6.76 0.90
CA THR A 263 -7.25 6.43 1.13
C THR A 263 -7.39 5.61 2.42
N TRP A 264 -6.56 4.58 2.57
CA TRP A 264 -6.31 3.84 3.81
C TRP A 264 -4.99 4.30 4.43
N SER A 265 -4.76 3.95 5.68
CA SER A 265 -3.50 4.15 6.37
C SER A 265 -2.92 2.80 6.78
N LEU A 266 -1.71 2.48 6.30
CA LEU A 266 -0.96 1.33 6.79
C LEU A 266 0.04 1.83 7.82
N ILE A 267 -0.07 1.32 9.05
CA ILE A 267 0.74 1.74 10.20
C ILE A 267 1.63 0.57 10.56
N GLY A 268 2.93 0.76 10.56
CA GLY A 268 3.86 -0.33 10.77
C GLY A 268 5.28 0.09 11.13
N THR A 269 6.12 -0.92 11.27
CA THR A 269 7.56 -0.82 11.51
C THR A 269 8.31 -1.86 10.69
N GLU A 270 9.57 -1.60 10.39
CA GLU A 270 10.46 -2.54 9.71
C GLU A 270 11.20 -3.39 10.75
N LEU A 271 11.25 -4.70 10.52
CA LEU A 271 11.88 -5.70 11.40
C LEU A 271 12.81 -6.60 10.59
N HIS A 272 13.77 -7.24 11.25
CA HIS A 272 14.60 -8.27 10.63
C HIS A 272 13.96 -9.67 10.65
N GLU A 273 13.06 -9.92 11.61
CA GLU A 273 12.35 -11.19 11.74
C GLU A 273 10.85 -10.95 12.04
N PRO A 274 9.95 -11.84 11.57
CA PRO A 274 8.53 -11.68 11.81
C PRO A 274 8.15 -11.96 13.27
N ILE A 275 7.15 -11.27 13.78
CA ILE A 275 6.53 -11.57 15.07
C ILE A 275 5.20 -12.27 14.80
N ILE A 276 5.15 -13.59 15.04
CA ILE A 276 3.95 -14.41 14.78
C ILE A 276 3.55 -15.11 16.08
N ASN A 277 2.52 -14.57 16.74
CA ASN A 277 1.94 -15.09 18.00
C ASN A 277 0.49 -14.65 18.14
N ASP A 278 -0.18 -15.13 19.20
CA ASP A 278 -1.58 -14.82 19.48
C ASP A 278 -1.82 -13.32 19.68
N THR A 279 -0.89 -12.61 20.30
CA THR A 279 -1.03 -11.16 20.53
C THR A 279 -1.06 -10.39 19.23
N VAL A 280 -0.18 -10.73 18.26
CA VAL A 280 -0.16 -10.12 16.91
C VAL A 280 -1.46 -10.44 16.18
N TYR A 281 -1.95 -11.69 16.30
CA TYR A 281 -3.22 -12.11 15.73
C TYR A 281 -4.39 -11.29 16.26
N ASP A 282 -4.51 -11.21 17.59
CA ASP A 282 -5.60 -10.49 18.26
C ASP A 282 -5.57 -8.98 18.01
N MET A 283 -4.38 -8.38 17.89
CA MET A 283 -4.21 -6.97 17.55
C MET A 283 -4.33 -6.67 16.05
N SER A 284 -4.56 -7.70 15.22
CA SER A 284 -4.74 -7.60 13.76
C SER A 284 -3.53 -7.00 13.03
N PHE A 285 -2.31 -7.36 13.42
CA PHE A 285 -1.10 -7.05 12.65
C PHE A 285 -0.72 -8.20 11.73
N ALA A 286 -0.12 -7.87 10.60
CA ALA A 286 0.41 -8.79 9.60
C ALA A 286 1.92 -8.58 9.41
N ASN A 287 2.63 -9.64 9.02
CA ASN A 287 4.04 -9.61 8.71
C ASN A 287 4.22 -9.70 7.19
N GLU A 288 4.32 -8.58 6.49
CA GLU A 288 4.54 -8.58 5.04
C GLU A 288 6.03 -8.52 4.71
N GLY A 289 6.41 -8.94 3.50
CA GLY A 289 7.78 -8.83 3.02
C GLY A 289 8.18 -7.37 2.82
N GLY A 290 9.38 -7.03 3.29
CA GLY A 290 10.02 -5.72 3.09
C GLY A 290 11.18 -5.78 2.11
N ALA A 291 11.84 -4.65 1.88
CA ALA A 291 13.02 -4.56 1.05
C ALA A 291 14.24 -5.21 1.74
N SER A 292 15.16 -5.77 0.96
CA SER A 292 16.44 -6.33 1.48
C SER A 292 16.22 -7.36 2.60
N ASP A 293 15.28 -8.27 2.38
CA ASP A 293 14.94 -9.38 3.28
C ASP A 293 14.39 -8.95 4.66
N THR A 294 13.91 -7.71 4.78
CA THR A 294 13.22 -7.26 6.00
C THR A 294 11.75 -7.71 6.02
N ILE A 295 11.14 -7.58 7.19
CA ILE A 295 9.72 -7.80 7.42
C ILE A 295 9.08 -6.48 7.77
N THR A 296 7.94 -6.20 7.19
CA THR A 296 7.10 -5.08 7.58
C THR A 296 5.96 -5.57 8.47
N LEU A 297 6.07 -5.33 9.79
CA LEU A 297 4.98 -5.58 10.73
C LEU A 297 4.02 -4.40 10.65
N LEU A 298 2.83 -4.62 10.09
CA LEU A 298 1.89 -3.54 9.81
C LEU A 298 0.44 -3.92 10.11
N LYS A 299 -0.38 -2.88 10.21
CA LYS A 299 -1.83 -2.97 10.35
C LYS A 299 -2.52 -1.99 9.41
N ASN A 300 -3.57 -2.45 8.73
CA ASN A 300 -4.50 -1.57 8.04
C ASN A 300 -5.34 -0.78 9.04
N SER A 301 -5.49 0.52 8.81
CA SER A 301 -6.34 1.44 9.56
C SER A 301 -7.12 2.34 8.61
N ALA A 302 -8.19 2.92 9.11
CA ALA A 302 -8.88 3.96 8.39
C ALA A 302 -7.93 5.11 8.06
N GLY A 303 -8.15 5.73 6.90
CA GLY A 303 -7.34 6.84 6.40
C GLY A 303 -8.19 8.00 5.92
N MET A 304 -7.66 8.71 4.95
CA MET A 304 -8.30 9.93 4.42
C MET A 304 -9.64 9.69 3.72
N HIS A 305 -10.00 8.42 3.39
CA HIS A 305 -11.28 8.11 2.73
C HIS A 305 -12.49 8.65 3.53
N ILE A 306 -12.42 8.66 4.87
CA ILE A 306 -13.48 9.21 5.73
C ILE A 306 -13.70 10.68 5.39
N LEU A 307 -12.64 11.49 5.52
CA LEU A 307 -12.70 12.92 5.25
C LEU A 307 -12.97 13.25 3.76
N GLN A 308 -12.46 12.42 2.84
CA GLN A 308 -12.73 12.55 1.41
C GLN A 308 -14.22 12.33 1.09
N ASN A 309 -14.84 11.33 1.72
CA ASN A 309 -16.27 11.07 1.55
C ASN A 309 -17.13 12.15 2.19
N VAL A 310 -16.80 12.59 3.43
CA VAL A 310 -17.48 13.73 4.10
C VAL A 310 -17.43 14.96 3.19
N LYS A 311 -16.25 15.33 2.69
CA LYS A 311 -16.07 16.47 1.78
C LYS A 311 -16.92 16.33 0.52
N ARG A 312 -16.92 15.14 -0.12
CA ARG A 312 -17.69 14.88 -1.34
C ARG A 312 -19.18 14.99 -1.10
N GLU A 313 -19.72 14.49 0.01
CA GLU A 313 -21.13 14.61 0.37
C GLU A 313 -21.52 16.07 0.62
N MET A 314 -20.69 16.83 1.34
CA MET A 314 -20.87 18.27 1.52
C MET A 314 -20.93 19.04 0.18
N GLU A 315 -20.03 18.69 -0.76
CA GLU A 315 -20.00 19.32 -2.10
C GLU A 315 -21.27 19.01 -2.91
N GLN A 316 -21.76 17.78 -2.82
CA GLN A 316 -23.01 17.36 -3.45
C GLN A 316 -24.23 18.11 -2.88
N ASP A 317 -24.31 18.23 -1.56
CA ASP A 317 -25.42 18.91 -0.88
C ASP A 317 -25.39 20.43 -1.09
N ALA A 318 -24.21 21.05 -1.10
CA ALA A 318 -24.04 22.48 -1.28
C ALA A 318 -24.06 22.92 -2.78
N GLY A 319 -23.83 21.99 -3.72
CA GLY A 319 -23.66 22.29 -5.13
C GLY A 319 -22.39 23.11 -5.47
N THR A 320 -21.41 23.14 -4.57
CA THR A 320 -20.16 23.88 -4.72
C THR A 320 -18.98 23.09 -4.12
N GLY A 321 -17.77 23.31 -4.67
CA GLY A 321 -16.56 22.68 -4.17
C GLY A 321 -16.08 23.30 -2.86
N TYR A 322 -15.40 22.48 -2.04
CA TYR A 322 -14.66 22.91 -0.85
C TYR A 322 -13.16 22.65 -1.03
N SER A 323 -12.32 23.61 -0.65
CA SER A 323 -10.88 23.36 -0.52
C SER A 323 -10.57 22.57 0.76
N TRP A 324 -9.42 21.91 0.81
CA TRP A 324 -8.97 21.26 2.04
C TRP A 324 -8.74 22.25 3.18
N ASP A 325 -8.32 23.49 2.88
CA ASP A 325 -8.16 24.54 3.89
C ASP A 325 -9.50 24.92 4.54
N GLN A 326 -10.58 25.00 3.74
CA GLN A 326 -11.92 25.23 4.28
C GLN A 326 -12.40 24.08 5.18
N ILE A 327 -12.08 22.82 4.84
CA ILE A 327 -12.39 21.66 5.68
C ILE A 327 -11.62 21.74 7.01
N VAL A 328 -10.34 22.13 6.97
CA VAL A 328 -9.52 22.35 8.17
C VAL A 328 -10.06 23.48 9.02
N ASP A 329 -10.44 24.60 8.42
CA ASP A 329 -11.03 25.75 9.14
C ASP A 329 -12.32 25.36 9.88
N LEU A 330 -13.17 24.53 9.27
CA LEU A 330 -14.38 24.00 9.92
C LEU A 330 -14.02 23.15 11.14
N SER A 331 -13.02 22.26 11.02
CA SER A 331 -12.53 21.46 12.13
C SER A 331 -11.99 22.32 13.29
N GLN A 332 -11.18 23.32 12.98
CA GLN A 332 -10.60 24.23 13.97
C GLN A 332 -11.65 25.03 14.72
N LYS A 333 -12.71 25.49 14.03
CA LYS A 333 -13.84 26.19 14.65
C LYS A 333 -14.60 25.34 15.64
N ALA A 334 -14.76 24.04 15.37
CA ALA A 334 -15.41 23.10 16.29
C ALA A 334 -14.56 22.79 17.53
N GLY A 335 -13.23 22.90 17.41
CA GLY A 335 -12.28 22.63 18.46
C GLY A 335 -12.19 21.13 18.83
N LEU A 336 -11.57 20.85 19.99
CA LEU A 336 -11.26 19.49 20.44
C LEU A 336 -12.35 18.84 21.32
N SER A 337 -13.38 19.60 21.72
CA SER A 337 -14.46 19.13 22.60
C SER A 337 -15.61 18.54 21.77
N VAL A 338 -15.33 17.50 21.02
CA VAL A 338 -16.27 16.74 20.19
C VAL A 338 -16.34 15.29 20.66
N SER A 339 -17.43 14.61 20.34
CA SER A 339 -17.53 13.16 20.57
C SER A 339 -16.68 12.42 19.53
N LEU A 340 -16.01 11.36 19.94
CA LEU A 340 -15.13 10.56 19.12
C LEU A 340 -15.75 9.20 18.81
N TYR A 341 -15.23 8.51 17.81
CA TYR A 341 -15.71 7.20 17.39
C TYR A 341 -14.54 6.32 16.91
N ASP A 342 -14.76 5.02 16.75
CA ASP A 342 -13.78 4.14 16.12
C ASP A 342 -13.79 4.31 14.60
N PRO A 343 -12.75 4.92 13.99
CA PRO A 343 -12.70 5.09 12.55
C PRO A 343 -12.53 3.75 11.80
N ASN A 344 -12.14 2.67 12.51
CA ASN A 344 -12.02 1.32 11.96
C ASN A 344 -13.33 0.51 12.08
N ASN A 345 -14.44 1.11 12.53
CA ASN A 345 -15.72 0.43 12.58
C ASN A 345 -16.16 -0.01 11.18
N THR A 346 -16.62 -1.26 11.05
CA THR A 346 -16.98 -1.88 9.76
C THR A 346 -18.02 -1.12 8.96
N LYS A 347 -18.93 -0.39 9.62
CA LYS A 347 -19.93 0.47 8.98
C LYS A 347 -19.32 1.59 8.13
N LEU A 348 -18.06 1.98 8.41
CA LEU A 348 -17.36 3.05 7.70
C LEU A 348 -16.58 2.56 6.46
N PHE A 349 -16.53 1.26 6.21
CA PHE A 349 -15.82 0.71 5.05
C PHE A 349 -16.44 1.08 3.71
N ASN A 350 -17.76 0.99 3.61
CA ASN A 350 -18.51 1.33 2.40
C ASN A 350 -19.92 1.81 2.71
N PRO A 351 -20.09 2.91 3.45
CA PRO A 351 -21.41 3.41 3.85
C PRO A 351 -22.14 4.01 2.65
N VAL A 352 -23.47 3.98 2.69
CA VAL A 352 -24.30 4.69 1.72
C VAL A 352 -24.08 6.20 1.83
N LYS A 353 -24.01 6.69 3.07
CA LYS A 353 -23.64 8.06 3.41
C LYS A 353 -22.66 8.06 4.59
N MET A 354 -21.52 8.65 4.40
CA MET A 354 -20.45 8.73 5.42
C MET A 354 -20.87 9.63 6.59
N ILE A 355 -21.48 10.79 6.29
CA ILE A 355 -21.93 11.75 7.32
C ILE A 355 -22.96 11.12 8.23
N ASP A 356 -23.97 10.42 7.70
CA ASP A 356 -25.00 9.76 8.49
C ASP A 356 -24.41 8.67 9.38
N THR A 357 -23.46 7.88 8.84
CA THR A 357 -22.79 6.82 9.59
C THR A 357 -21.92 7.39 10.73
N ILE A 358 -21.17 8.46 10.49
CA ILE A 358 -20.40 9.14 11.54
C ILE A 358 -21.35 9.72 12.60
N THR A 359 -22.49 10.29 12.20
CA THR A 359 -23.51 10.80 13.12
C THR A 359 -24.05 9.69 14.02
N GLU A 360 -24.29 8.50 13.47
CA GLU A 360 -24.74 7.32 14.26
C GLU A 360 -23.69 6.93 15.29
N LEU A 361 -22.41 6.85 14.90
CA LEU A 361 -21.31 6.36 15.74
C LEU A 361 -20.87 7.39 16.79
N SER A 362 -20.87 8.68 16.47
CA SER A 362 -20.36 9.74 17.34
C SER A 362 -21.47 10.52 18.09
N GLY A 363 -22.70 10.53 17.57
CA GLY A 363 -23.77 11.40 18.04
C GLY A 363 -23.66 12.85 17.57
N GLU A 364 -22.60 13.23 16.86
CA GLU A 364 -22.41 14.59 16.32
C GLU A 364 -23.29 14.83 15.09
N ARG A 365 -23.91 16.01 15.02
CA ARG A 365 -24.81 16.38 13.92
C ARG A 365 -24.39 17.64 13.16
N ASP A 366 -23.58 18.48 13.80
CA ASP A 366 -22.99 19.66 13.18
C ASP A 366 -21.82 19.24 12.30
N ILE A 367 -21.78 19.68 11.04
CA ILE A 367 -20.79 19.26 10.07
C ILE A 367 -19.34 19.60 10.50
N SER A 368 -19.15 20.76 11.13
CA SER A 368 -17.82 21.18 11.62
C SER A 368 -17.36 20.23 12.73
N ARG A 369 -18.28 19.80 13.60
CA ARG A 369 -18.02 18.86 14.69
C ARG A 369 -17.76 17.43 14.16
N ILE A 370 -18.48 16.99 13.12
CA ILE A 370 -18.23 15.72 12.42
C ILE A 370 -16.82 15.69 11.81
N ILE A 371 -16.41 16.77 11.15
CA ILE A 371 -15.06 16.90 10.58
C ILE A 371 -14.00 16.87 11.68
N ALA A 372 -14.18 17.64 12.75
CA ALA A 372 -13.25 17.67 13.88
C ALA A 372 -13.15 16.29 14.56
N SER A 373 -14.29 15.64 14.82
CA SER A 373 -14.38 14.29 15.34
C SER A 373 -13.58 13.31 14.48
N SER A 374 -13.70 13.40 13.16
CA SER A 374 -13.01 12.51 12.22
C SER A 374 -11.49 12.68 12.26
N TYR A 375 -10.98 13.93 12.26
CA TYR A 375 -9.53 14.18 12.39
C TYR A 375 -8.97 13.65 13.71
N ILE A 376 -9.65 13.93 14.82
CA ILE A 376 -9.17 13.54 16.16
C ILE A 376 -9.26 12.02 16.34
N SER A 377 -10.35 11.39 15.88
CA SER A 377 -10.52 9.93 15.96
C SER A 377 -9.47 9.19 15.13
N LEU A 378 -9.11 9.70 13.93
CA LEU A 378 -8.01 9.16 13.13
C LEU A 378 -6.67 9.26 13.89
N ALA A 379 -6.34 10.41 14.48
CA ALA A 379 -5.11 10.56 15.25
C ALA A 379 -5.07 9.66 16.48
N CYS A 380 -6.19 9.46 17.16
CA CYS A 380 -6.31 8.53 18.29
C CYS A 380 -6.13 7.06 17.85
N SER A 381 -6.69 6.67 16.70
CA SER A 381 -6.49 5.32 16.15
C SER A 381 -5.03 5.06 15.75
N TYR A 382 -4.34 6.09 15.25
CA TYR A 382 -2.90 6.02 14.99
C TYR A 382 -2.10 5.83 16.29
N ARG A 383 -2.43 6.59 17.36
CA ARG A 383 -1.82 6.41 18.68
C ARG A 383 -2.00 4.98 19.16
N GLU A 384 -3.21 4.44 19.12
CA GLU A 384 -3.49 3.07 19.53
C GLU A 384 -2.64 2.04 18.75
N ALA A 385 -2.54 2.18 17.44
CA ALA A 385 -1.73 1.28 16.62
C ALA A 385 -0.24 1.39 16.97
N ILE A 386 0.26 2.58 17.24
CA ILE A 386 1.65 2.82 17.65
C ILE A 386 1.95 2.23 19.01
N GLU A 387 1.09 2.44 20.02
CA GLU A 387 1.24 1.84 21.36
C GLU A 387 1.23 0.30 21.28
N ASN A 388 0.41 -0.27 20.39
CA ASN A 388 0.41 -1.71 20.14
C ASN A 388 1.73 -2.17 19.48
N LEU A 389 2.28 -1.44 18.50
CA LEU A 389 3.59 -1.73 17.91
C LEU A 389 4.70 -1.67 18.96
N GLU A 390 4.72 -0.65 19.81
CA GLU A 390 5.69 -0.53 20.91
C GLU A 390 5.62 -1.72 21.87
N LYS A 391 4.40 -2.17 22.19
CA LYS A 391 4.16 -3.35 23.03
C LYS A 391 4.65 -4.65 22.34
N LEU A 392 4.40 -4.81 21.04
CA LEU A 392 4.76 -6.01 20.29
C LEU A 392 6.26 -6.11 20.06
N THR A 393 6.93 -4.99 19.80
CA THR A 393 8.36 -4.93 19.48
C THR A 393 9.25 -4.75 20.71
N GLY A 394 8.69 -4.26 21.83
CA GLY A 394 9.45 -3.83 23.01
C GLY A 394 10.28 -2.57 22.79
N THR A 395 10.05 -1.85 21.67
CA THR A 395 10.80 -0.65 21.28
C THR A 395 9.91 0.58 21.47
N THR A 396 10.43 1.64 22.08
CA THR A 396 9.78 2.95 22.14
C THR A 396 10.30 3.82 21.00
N PHE A 397 9.40 4.38 20.22
CA PHE A 397 9.75 5.21 19.06
C PHE A 397 9.61 6.70 19.39
N GLU A 398 10.57 7.51 18.97
CA GLU A 398 10.55 8.96 19.21
C GLU A 398 9.85 9.74 18.09
N SER A 399 9.79 9.18 16.90
CA SER A 399 9.23 9.83 15.71
C SER A 399 8.34 8.89 14.89
N ILE A 400 7.45 9.51 14.12
CA ILE A 400 6.53 8.85 13.19
C ILE A 400 6.78 9.41 11.80
N HIS A 401 7.07 8.56 10.83
CA HIS A 401 7.21 8.97 9.44
C HIS A 401 5.87 8.83 8.72
N ILE A 402 5.27 9.94 8.30
CA ILE A 402 4.03 9.93 7.50
C ILE A 402 4.40 10.13 6.04
N ILE A 403 4.20 9.10 5.22
CA ILE A 403 4.52 9.07 3.79
C ILE A 403 3.26 8.95 2.93
N GLY A 404 3.41 9.18 1.62
CA GLY A 404 2.29 9.16 0.69
C GLY A 404 1.47 10.45 0.69
N GLY A 405 0.32 10.43 0.03
CA GLY A 405 -0.52 11.64 -0.18
C GLY A 405 -0.98 12.33 1.10
N GLY A 406 -1.17 11.58 2.21
CA GLY A 406 -1.54 12.12 3.52
C GLY A 406 -0.46 12.98 4.17
N SER A 407 0.81 12.85 3.76
CA SER A 407 1.90 13.71 4.24
C SER A 407 1.67 15.20 3.96
N LYS A 408 0.82 15.53 2.98
CA LYS A 408 0.40 16.91 2.67
C LYS A 408 -0.54 17.51 3.71
N ASN A 409 -1.31 16.69 4.43
CA ASN A 409 -2.31 17.19 5.35
C ASN A 409 -1.67 17.66 6.65
N ALA A 410 -1.22 18.93 6.66
CA ALA A 410 -0.51 19.52 7.78
C ALA A 410 -1.32 19.47 9.09
N TYR A 411 -2.64 19.59 9.00
CA TYR A 411 -3.52 19.59 10.17
C TYR A 411 -3.60 18.19 10.80
N LEU A 412 -3.80 17.13 10.00
CA LEU A 412 -3.79 15.76 10.50
C LEU A 412 -2.42 15.41 11.09
N ASN A 413 -1.33 15.81 10.41
CA ASN A 413 0.03 15.55 10.88
C ASN A 413 0.30 16.23 12.22
N GLN A 414 -0.15 17.49 12.42
CA GLN A 414 -0.01 18.19 13.69
C GLN A 414 -0.85 17.54 14.80
N ILE A 415 -2.13 17.23 14.53
CA ILE A 415 -2.98 16.55 15.53
C ILE A 415 -2.40 15.17 15.87
N THR A 416 -1.85 14.44 14.88
CA THR A 416 -1.17 13.17 15.15
C THR A 416 0.03 13.37 16.08
N ALA A 417 0.88 14.37 15.83
CA ALA A 417 1.99 14.69 16.74
C ALA A 417 1.51 15.01 18.14
N ASP A 418 0.47 15.84 18.26
CA ASP A 418 -0.07 16.29 19.54
C ASP A 418 -0.70 15.13 20.35
N ILE A 419 -1.47 14.23 19.72
CA ILE A 419 -2.15 13.10 20.36
C ILE A 419 -1.16 11.99 20.72
N THR A 420 -0.15 11.71 19.88
CA THR A 420 0.83 10.64 20.11
C THR A 420 1.98 11.07 21.02
N ASP A 421 2.16 12.37 21.29
CA ASP A 421 3.33 12.96 21.93
C ASP A 421 4.66 12.64 21.22
N LYS A 422 4.63 12.45 19.90
CA LYS A 422 5.80 12.08 19.09
C LYS A 422 6.01 13.10 17.97
N LYS A 423 7.24 13.26 17.52
CA LYS A 423 7.52 14.04 16.32
C LYS A 423 6.92 13.32 15.11
N VAL A 424 6.26 14.08 14.23
CA VAL A 424 5.82 13.59 12.93
C VAL A 424 6.74 14.18 11.86
N ILE A 425 7.31 13.30 11.04
CA ILE A 425 8.17 13.62 9.90
C ILE A 425 7.38 13.29 8.64
N ALA A 426 6.88 14.30 7.93
CA ALA A 426 5.93 14.17 6.83
C ALA A 426 6.59 14.31 5.46
N GLY A 427 6.56 13.27 4.68
CA GLY A 427 7.16 13.12 3.34
C GLY A 427 8.04 11.88 3.24
N PRO A 428 8.28 11.40 2.00
CA PRO A 428 7.84 11.90 0.69
C PRO A 428 6.36 11.69 0.40
N GLU A 429 5.84 12.51 -0.50
CA GLU A 429 4.48 12.34 -1.04
C GLU A 429 4.40 11.18 -2.03
N GLU A 430 5.30 11.14 -3.01
CA GLU A 430 5.41 10.11 -4.04
C GLU A 430 6.30 8.95 -3.54
N ALA A 431 5.94 8.39 -2.36
CA ALA A 431 6.77 7.43 -1.64
C ALA A 431 7.03 6.15 -2.43
N THR A 432 5.97 5.57 -3.02
CA THR A 432 6.06 4.32 -3.80
C THR A 432 7.01 4.47 -4.98
N SER A 433 6.80 5.48 -5.82
CA SER A 433 7.64 5.72 -7.00
C SER A 433 9.10 5.97 -6.61
N LEU A 434 9.32 6.76 -5.54
CA LEU A 434 10.67 7.08 -5.06
C LEU A 434 11.38 5.83 -4.52
N GLY A 435 10.67 4.95 -3.80
CA GLY A 435 11.22 3.68 -3.33
C GLY A 435 11.55 2.73 -4.48
N THR A 436 10.67 2.62 -5.47
CA THR A 436 10.91 1.85 -6.71
C THR A 436 12.17 2.34 -7.45
N ILE A 437 12.38 3.67 -7.52
CA ILE A 437 13.57 4.28 -8.14
C ILE A 437 14.81 4.02 -7.27
N ALA A 438 14.70 4.18 -5.95
CA ALA A 438 15.80 3.97 -5.01
C ALA A 438 16.40 2.56 -5.13
N MET A 439 15.55 1.53 -5.24
CA MET A 439 16.01 0.15 -5.41
C MET A 439 16.73 -0.09 -6.73
N GLN A 440 16.35 0.62 -7.80
CA GLN A 440 17.08 0.57 -9.07
C GLN A 440 18.43 1.30 -8.98
N ILE A 441 18.50 2.39 -8.22
CA ILE A 441 19.78 3.06 -7.96
C ILE A 441 20.73 2.11 -7.23
N LEU A 442 20.27 1.34 -6.25
CA LEU A 442 21.10 0.33 -5.57
C LEU A 442 21.61 -0.76 -6.52
N TYR A 443 20.86 -1.10 -7.57
CA TYR A 443 21.32 -1.99 -8.63
C TYR A 443 22.44 -1.36 -9.49
N HIS A 444 22.32 -0.09 -9.85
CA HIS A 444 23.30 0.60 -10.69
C HIS A 444 24.54 1.09 -9.93
N ASP A 445 24.40 1.37 -8.64
CA ASP A 445 25.48 1.80 -7.75
C ASP A 445 25.58 0.88 -6.52
N PRO A 446 26.31 -0.26 -6.64
CA PRO A 446 26.48 -1.24 -5.55
C PRO A 446 27.26 -0.70 -4.34
N SER A 447 27.83 0.51 -4.41
CA SER A 447 28.46 1.15 -3.27
C SER A 447 27.43 1.73 -2.28
N GLN A 448 26.19 1.93 -2.73
CA GLN A 448 25.09 2.40 -1.91
C GLN A 448 24.46 1.26 -1.08
N THR A 449 23.92 1.62 0.06
CA THR A 449 23.12 0.75 0.93
C THR A 449 21.72 1.33 1.08
N LEU A 450 20.76 0.54 1.59
CA LEU A 450 19.40 1.05 1.87
C LEU A 450 19.44 2.27 2.81
N SER A 451 20.30 2.24 3.84
CA SER A 451 20.48 3.38 4.76
C SER A 451 21.05 4.60 4.04
N SER A 452 22.08 4.45 3.18
CA SER A 452 22.67 5.59 2.46
C SER A 452 21.69 6.21 1.47
N ILE A 453 20.86 5.39 0.79
CA ILE A 453 19.85 5.89 -0.16
C ILE A 453 18.71 6.61 0.57
N ARG A 454 18.29 6.13 1.76
CA ARG A 454 17.33 6.82 2.64
C ARG A 454 17.86 8.21 3.06
N ASN A 455 19.14 8.34 3.37
CA ASN A 455 19.77 9.64 3.65
C ASN A 455 19.75 10.57 2.43
N THR A 456 19.97 10.02 1.23
CA THR A 456 19.88 10.80 -0.01
C THR A 456 18.43 11.27 -0.26
N ILE A 457 17.46 10.40 -0.03
CA ILE A 457 16.02 10.73 -0.10
C ILE A 457 15.69 11.85 0.91
N ALA A 458 16.14 11.72 2.16
CA ALA A 458 15.90 12.73 3.19
C ALA A 458 16.39 14.13 2.78
N ARG A 459 17.57 14.21 2.15
CA ARG A 459 18.10 15.48 1.62
C ARG A 459 17.28 16.02 0.46
N ALA A 460 16.85 15.14 -0.46
CA ALA A 460 16.09 15.54 -1.64
C ALA A 460 14.68 16.01 -1.30
N VAL A 461 13.99 15.28 -0.41
CA VAL A 461 12.57 15.52 -0.05
C VAL A 461 12.42 16.65 0.95
N GLN A 462 13.38 16.84 1.86
CA GLN A 462 13.31 17.81 2.96
C GLN A 462 11.97 17.73 3.71
N PRO A 463 11.66 16.60 4.38
CA PRO A 463 10.36 16.35 4.97
C PRO A 463 10.00 17.40 6.01
N ARG A 464 8.72 17.74 6.11
CA ARG A 464 8.23 18.69 7.14
C ARG A 464 8.15 17.99 8.49
N VAL A 465 8.57 18.70 9.54
CA VAL A 465 8.56 18.20 10.91
C VAL A 465 7.47 18.91 11.72
N PHE A 466 6.64 18.13 12.41
CA PHE A 466 5.61 18.59 13.32
C PHE A 466 5.97 18.08 14.72
N SER A 467 6.16 18.99 15.66
CA SER A 467 6.42 18.67 17.05
C SER A 467 5.14 18.80 17.89
N PRO A 468 4.97 18.01 18.95
CA PRO A 468 3.86 18.15 19.89
C PRO A 468 3.81 19.56 20.46
N GLN A 469 2.62 20.20 20.46
CA GLN A 469 2.47 21.58 20.93
C GLN A 469 1.94 21.69 22.38
N GLY A 470 1.45 20.60 22.96
CA GLY A 470 1.15 20.50 24.39
C GLY A 470 0.00 21.39 24.92
N ASN A 471 -0.82 21.98 24.04
CA ASN A 471 -1.81 23.00 24.41
C ASN A 471 -3.14 22.43 24.95
N PHE A 472 -3.26 21.08 25.13
CA PHE A 472 -4.46 20.41 25.61
C PHE A 472 -4.11 19.09 26.30
N SER A 473 -5.06 18.55 27.08
CA SER A 473 -4.90 17.23 27.69
C SER A 473 -5.13 16.11 26.65
N ARG A 474 -4.04 15.62 26.08
CA ARG A 474 -4.05 14.49 25.12
C ARG A 474 -4.61 13.21 25.75
N GLU A 475 -4.32 12.99 27.04
CA GLU A 475 -4.80 11.81 27.76
C GLU A 475 -6.32 11.82 27.94
N ASP A 476 -6.93 12.99 28.20
CA ASP A 476 -8.39 13.11 28.30
C ASP A 476 -9.07 12.86 26.96
N ILE A 477 -8.46 13.33 25.86
CA ILE A 477 -8.97 13.07 24.50
C ILE A 477 -8.88 11.57 24.18
N TYR A 478 -7.73 10.96 24.43
CA TYR A 478 -7.51 9.56 24.14
C TYR A 478 -8.39 8.65 25.00
N LYS A 479 -8.59 8.98 26.29
CA LYS A 479 -9.52 8.28 27.16
C LYS A 479 -10.95 8.33 26.63
N ARG A 480 -11.45 9.50 26.22
CA ARG A 480 -12.77 9.65 25.58
C ARG A 480 -12.90 8.84 24.30
N TYR A 481 -11.81 8.76 23.51
CA TYR A 481 -11.79 7.92 22.33
C TYR A 481 -11.97 6.44 22.67
N LEU A 482 -11.22 5.91 23.64
CA LEU A 482 -11.32 4.51 24.06
C LEU A 482 -12.71 4.17 24.60
N GLU A 483 -13.30 5.03 25.47
CA GLU A 483 -14.64 4.86 26.01
C GLU A 483 -15.71 4.82 24.90
N ASN A 484 -15.62 5.71 23.91
CA ASN A 484 -16.57 5.76 22.80
C ASN A 484 -16.34 4.65 21.77
N LYS A 485 -15.10 4.17 21.61
CA LYS A 485 -14.79 3.02 20.75
C LYS A 485 -15.52 1.77 21.21
N ASP A 486 -15.49 1.46 22.50
CA ASP A 486 -16.21 0.32 23.08
C ASP A 486 -17.71 0.43 22.86
N TYR A 487 -18.28 1.62 23.01
CA TYR A 487 -19.68 1.89 22.72
C TYR A 487 -20.01 1.73 21.23
N SER A 488 -19.24 2.31 20.34
CA SER A 488 -19.47 2.23 18.88
C SER A 488 -19.36 0.79 18.35
N ASN A 489 -18.47 -0.03 18.93
CA ASN A 489 -18.34 -1.45 18.58
C ASN A 489 -19.50 -2.30 19.13
N SER A 490 -20.18 -1.86 20.20
CA SER A 490 -21.40 -2.52 20.67
C SER A 490 -22.62 -2.30 19.79
N LEU A 491 -22.56 -1.32 18.86
CA LEU A 491 -23.62 -1.01 17.89
C LEU A 491 -23.43 -1.75 16.54
N SER A 492 -22.31 -2.44 16.34
CA SER A 492 -21.92 -3.11 15.08
C SER A 492 -22.51 -4.52 14.91
#